data_87a022706fddf0acb69cfc1cf2ef4f08
#
_entry.id   87a022706fddf0acb69cfc1cf2ef4f08
#
_cell.length_a   1.000
_cell.length_b   1.000
_cell.length_c   1.000
_cell.angle_alpha   90.00
_cell.angle_beta   90.00
_cell.angle_gamma   90.00
#
_symmetry.space_group_name_H-M   'P 1'
#
loop_
_entity.id
_entity.type
_entity.pdbx_description
1 polymer ?
#
loop_
_entity_poly.entity_id
_entity_poly.type
_entity_poly.pdbx_seq_one_letter_code
_entity_poly.pdbx_strand_id
1 'polypeptide(L)'
;MEFPNYSEKVANGFLNTPTAMALVDFLGIQFTEAGPGKLVAEMEVRPDLLTMFGNLHGGTISVMVDHLLGSVMYPVMPRGWWAATTEFKLNLLAPVTEGVLRGEANIIAMTRGTSVVRIDVTNGQRLVCVAQGTCLLREPKPKEG
;
A
#
# COMPACT_ATOMS: atom_id res chain seq x y z
N MET A 1 -9.50 -9.42 13.86
CA MET A 1 -10.42 -8.31 13.50
C MET A 1 -11.33 -8.78 12.40
N GLU A 2 -12.62 -8.47 12.47
CA GLU A 2 -13.60 -8.81 11.43
C GLU A 2 -13.82 -7.61 10.51
N PHE A 3 -14.01 -7.88 9.21
CA PHE A 3 -14.27 -6.87 8.18
C PHE A 3 -15.63 -7.14 7.52
N PRO A 4 -16.75 -6.72 8.14
CA PRO A 4 -18.11 -7.03 7.66
C PRO A 4 -18.42 -6.45 6.28
N ASN A 5 -17.72 -5.42 5.84
CA ASN A 5 -17.88 -4.80 4.52
C ASN A 5 -16.91 -5.35 3.47
N TYR A 6 -16.15 -6.42 3.78
CA TYR A 6 -15.20 -6.97 2.82
C TYR A 6 -15.85 -7.33 1.49
N SER A 7 -15.26 -6.84 0.42
CA SER A 7 -15.70 -7.07 -0.95
C SER A 7 -14.63 -7.78 -1.76
N GLU A 8 -14.82 -9.06 -1.98
CA GLU A 8 -13.94 -9.86 -2.85
C GLU A 8 -13.87 -9.30 -4.28
N LYS A 9 -14.97 -8.73 -4.78
CA LYS A 9 -15.00 -8.08 -6.09
C LYS A 9 -14.03 -6.89 -6.17
N VAL A 10 -13.97 -6.07 -5.12
CA VAL A 10 -13.02 -4.94 -5.07
C VAL A 10 -11.59 -5.44 -4.93
N ALA A 11 -11.36 -6.42 -4.06
CA ALA A 11 -10.06 -7.04 -3.89
C ALA A 11 -9.52 -7.63 -5.20
N ASN A 12 -10.33 -8.40 -5.92
CA ASN A 12 -9.99 -8.95 -7.23
C ASN A 12 -9.78 -7.85 -8.29
N GLY A 13 -10.47 -6.71 -8.18
CA GLY A 13 -10.26 -5.55 -9.03
C GLY A 13 -8.82 -5.05 -8.98
N PHE A 14 -8.22 -4.97 -7.80
CA PHE A 14 -6.82 -4.56 -7.63
C PHE A 14 -5.83 -5.52 -8.30
N LEU A 15 -6.14 -6.82 -8.33
CA LEU A 15 -5.25 -7.83 -8.90
C LEU A 15 -5.32 -7.91 -10.43
N ASN A 16 -6.43 -7.46 -11.02
CA ASN A 16 -6.73 -7.68 -12.43
C ASN A 16 -6.89 -6.41 -13.26
N THR A 17 -6.83 -5.22 -12.64
CA THR A 17 -7.02 -3.95 -13.33
C THR A 17 -5.78 -3.06 -13.14
N PRO A 18 -5.20 -2.50 -14.21
CA PRO A 18 -4.14 -1.50 -14.10
C PRO A 18 -4.59 -0.32 -13.24
N THR A 19 -3.71 0.17 -12.39
CA THR A 19 -4.02 1.24 -11.43
C THR A 19 -4.33 2.58 -12.08
N ALA A 20 -3.91 2.81 -13.33
CA ALA A 20 -3.99 4.07 -14.06
C ALA A 20 -3.39 5.27 -13.28
N MET A 21 -2.42 5.00 -12.42
CA MET A 21 -1.68 6.00 -11.63
C MET A 21 -0.27 6.12 -12.18
N ALA A 22 0.03 7.21 -12.86
CA ALA A 22 1.28 7.41 -13.60
C ALA A 22 2.55 7.13 -12.77
N LEU A 23 2.60 7.56 -11.51
CA LEU A 23 3.74 7.31 -10.63
C LEU A 23 3.89 5.81 -10.27
N VAL A 24 2.79 5.16 -9.94
CA VAL A 24 2.76 3.73 -9.59
C VAL A 24 3.13 2.87 -10.78
N ASP A 25 2.60 3.21 -11.97
CA ASP A 25 2.89 2.54 -13.22
C ASP A 25 4.36 2.73 -13.63
N PHE A 26 4.89 3.96 -13.47
CA PHE A 26 6.31 4.25 -13.73
C PHE A 26 7.24 3.41 -12.84
N LEU A 27 6.90 3.26 -11.57
CA LEU A 27 7.67 2.44 -10.62
C LEU A 27 7.46 0.93 -10.85
N GLY A 28 6.41 0.53 -11.55
CA GLY A 28 6.07 -0.87 -11.76
C GLY A 28 5.52 -1.57 -10.52
N ILE A 29 4.86 -0.83 -9.62
CA ILE A 29 4.23 -1.40 -8.43
C ILE A 29 2.94 -2.11 -8.85
N GLN A 30 2.82 -3.40 -8.53
CA GLN A 30 1.67 -4.22 -8.87
C GLN A 30 1.14 -4.94 -7.63
N PHE A 31 -0.18 -4.98 -7.47
CA PHE A 31 -0.80 -5.80 -6.42
C PHE A 31 -0.78 -7.27 -6.82
N THR A 32 -0.36 -8.13 -5.89
CA THR A 32 -0.21 -9.57 -6.11
C THR A 32 -1.11 -10.43 -5.24
N GLU A 33 -1.49 -9.91 -4.05
CA GLU A 33 -2.41 -10.60 -3.15
C GLU A 33 -3.36 -9.58 -2.50
N ALA A 34 -4.61 -9.97 -2.29
CA ALA A 34 -5.60 -9.16 -1.56
C ALA A 34 -6.49 -10.06 -0.71
N GLY A 35 -6.84 -9.59 0.49
CA GLY A 35 -7.70 -10.30 1.43
C GLY A 35 -8.35 -9.35 2.44
N PRO A 36 -9.14 -9.87 3.37
CA PRO A 36 -9.77 -9.05 4.41
C PRO A 36 -8.71 -8.32 5.26
N GLY A 37 -8.60 -6.99 5.07
CA GLY A 37 -7.64 -6.15 5.78
C GLY A 37 -6.17 -6.38 5.43
N LYS A 38 -5.90 -7.08 4.34
CA LYS A 38 -4.55 -7.37 3.83
C LYS A 38 -4.43 -7.01 2.36
N LEU A 39 -3.29 -6.44 1.98
CA LEU A 39 -2.93 -6.16 0.59
C LEU A 39 -1.42 -6.33 0.41
N VAL A 40 -1.02 -6.96 -0.69
CA VAL A 40 0.40 -7.18 -1.05
C VAL A 40 0.68 -6.55 -2.40
N ALA A 41 1.81 -5.87 -2.50
CA ALA A 41 2.33 -5.36 -3.77
C ALA A 41 3.79 -5.77 -3.97
N GLU A 42 4.18 -5.89 -5.22
CA GLU A 42 5.55 -6.17 -5.63
C GLU A 42 6.05 -5.10 -6.61
N MET A 43 7.36 -4.88 -6.60
CA MET A 43 8.06 -3.96 -7.50
C MET A 43 9.46 -4.48 -7.79
N GLU A 44 9.84 -4.52 -9.06
CA GLU A 44 11.21 -4.83 -9.47
C GLU A 44 12.15 -3.65 -9.19
N VAL A 45 13.31 -3.94 -8.64
CA VAL A 45 14.37 -2.94 -8.41
C VAL A 45 15.15 -2.75 -9.70
N ARG A 46 14.97 -1.58 -10.32
CA ARG A 46 15.64 -1.22 -11.58
C ARG A 46 16.82 -0.28 -11.34
N PRO A 47 17.85 -0.29 -12.20
CA PRO A 47 19.02 0.58 -12.08
C PRO A 47 18.71 2.09 -12.03
N ASP A 48 17.67 2.54 -12.76
CA ASP A 48 17.22 3.94 -12.81
C ASP A 48 16.55 4.44 -11.51
N LEU A 49 16.28 3.54 -10.56
CA LEU A 49 15.72 3.86 -9.24
C LEU A 49 16.79 3.88 -8.14
N LEU A 50 18.05 3.58 -8.48
CA LEU A 50 19.13 3.54 -7.52
C LEU A 50 19.70 4.95 -7.25
N THR A 51 20.20 5.14 -6.03
CA THR A 51 20.99 6.31 -5.67
C THR A 51 22.40 6.26 -6.27
N MET A 52 23.14 7.35 -6.17
CA MET A 52 24.56 7.38 -6.53
C MET A 52 25.41 6.36 -5.76
N PHE A 53 24.92 5.82 -4.66
CA PHE A 53 25.60 4.79 -3.85
C PHE A 53 25.21 3.36 -4.28
N GLY A 54 24.41 3.19 -5.32
CA GLY A 54 24.03 1.89 -5.87
C GLY A 54 22.94 1.14 -5.11
N ASN A 55 22.25 1.79 -4.18
CA ASN A 55 21.09 1.24 -3.48
C ASN A 55 19.81 1.97 -3.85
N LEU A 56 18.69 1.27 -3.77
CA LEU A 56 17.36 1.82 -4.05
C LEU A 56 17.09 3.07 -3.20
N HIS A 57 16.58 4.12 -3.84
CA HIS A 57 16.22 5.35 -3.14
C HIS A 57 15.08 5.09 -2.15
N GLY A 58 15.25 5.52 -0.90
CA GLY A 58 14.24 5.33 0.15
C GLY A 58 12.88 5.97 -0.17
N GLY A 59 12.86 7.02 -0.99
CA GLY A 59 11.63 7.63 -1.52
C GLY A 59 10.81 6.66 -2.36
N THR A 60 11.44 5.76 -3.11
CA THR A 60 10.74 4.71 -3.87
C THR A 60 10.00 3.74 -2.95
N ILE A 61 10.65 3.32 -1.86
CA ILE A 61 10.00 2.48 -0.84
C ILE A 61 8.85 3.23 -0.19
N SER A 62 9.00 4.54 0.07
CA SER A 62 7.95 5.39 0.64
C SER A 62 6.71 5.47 -0.26
N VAL A 63 6.89 5.53 -1.58
CA VAL A 63 5.74 5.49 -2.53
C VAL A 63 5.00 4.17 -2.43
N MET A 64 5.71 3.03 -2.39
CA MET A 64 5.08 1.72 -2.19
C MET A 64 4.32 1.65 -0.86
N VAL A 65 4.90 2.15 0.22
CA VAL A 65 4.27 2.19 1.54
C VAL A 65 2.98 3.01 1.52
N ASP A 66 3.01 4.23 0.98
CA ASP A 66 1.83 5.10 0.90
C ASP A 66 0.74 4.50 0.00
N HIS A 67 1.13 3.93 -1.13
CA HIS A 67 0.20 3.29 -2.05
C HIS A 67 -0.51 2.09 -1.41
N LEU A 68 0.21 1.23 -0.70
CA LEU A 68 -0.35 0.11 0.06
C LEU A 68 -1.24 0.59 1.20
N LEU A 69 -0.79 1.61 1.95
CA LEU A 69 -1.49 2.18 3.09
C LEU A 69 -2.90 2.69 2.73
N GLY A 70 -3.01 3.45 1.65
CA GLY A 70 -4.30 3.96 1.18
C GLY A 70 -5.17 2.87 0.53
N SER A 71 -4.55 1.97 -0.23
CA SER A 71 -5.28 0.98 -1.04
C SER A 71 -5.90 -0.16 -0.23
N VAL A 72 -5.27 -0.60 0.86
CA VAL A 72 -5.76 -1.72 1.69
C VAL A 72 -7.15 -1.47 2.31
N MET A 73 -7.58 -0.20 2.37
CA MET A 73 -8.89 0.20 2.90
C MET A 73 -10.05 -0.15 1.97
N TYR A 74 -9.86 -0.05 0.64
CA TYR A 74 -10.96 -0.11 -0.32
C TYR A 74 -11.74 -1.42 -0.31
N PRO A 75 -11.14 -2.60 -0.15
CA PRO A 75 -11.90 -3.85 -0.05
C PRO A 75 -12.74 -3.98 1.22
N VAL A 76 -12.47 -3.19 2.27
CA VAL A 76 -13.07 -3.37 3.60
C VAL A 76 -13.94 -2.19 4.07
N MET A 77 -13.88 -1.04 3.39
CA MET A 77 -14.72 0.11 3.72
C MET A 77 -16.05 0.08 2.94
N PRO A 78 -17.09 0.80 3.39
CA PRO A 78 -18.36 0.87 2.68
C PRO A 78 -18.19 1.41 1.25
N ARG A 79 -19.04 0.95 0.34
CA ARG A 79 -19.00 1.36 -1.06
C ARG A 79 -19.17 2.88 -1.20
N GLY A 80 -18.34 3.49 -2.03
CA GLY A 80 -18.36 4.94 -2.30
C GLY A 80 -17.57 5.78 -1.30
N TRP A 81 -17.13 5.19 -0.20
CA TRP A 81 -16.21 5.85 0.72
C TRP A 81 -14.82 5.96 0.09
N TRP A 82 -14.01 6.88 0.62
CA TRP A 82 -12.62 7.05 0.21
C TRP A 82 -11.71 7.14 1.43
N ALA A 83 -10.47 6.77 1.23
CA ALA A 83 -9.44 6.82 2.25
C ALA A 83 -8.38 7.88 1.89
N ALA A 84 -7.87 8.58 2.89
CA ALA A 84 -6.76 9.51 2.75
C ALA A 84 -5.69 9.23 3.79
N THR A 85 -4.47 8.98 3.35
CA THR A 85 -3.30 8.91 4.22
C THR A 85 -3.09 10.25 4.90
N THR A 86 -2.98 10.27 6.22
CA THR A 86 -2.70 11.49 7.00
C THR A 86 -1.28 11.55 7.50
N GLU A 87 -0.68 10.42 7.78
CA GLU A 87 0.71 10.30 8.18
C GLU A 87 1.16 8.84 8.03
N PHE A 88 2.45 8.66 7.88
CA PHE A 88 3.10 7.37 8.12
C PHE A 88 4.55 7.62 8.56
N LYS A 89 5.04 6.71 9.35
CA LYS A 89 6.46 6.61 9.70
C LYS A 89 7.00 5.32 9.14
N LEU A 90 8.19 5.37 8.56
CA LEU A 90 8.92 4.18 8.13
C LEU A 90 10.35 4.16 8.67
N ASN A 91 10.89 2.97 8.82
CA ASN A 91 12.30 2.73 9.12
C ASN A 91 12.89 1.91 7.97
N LEU A 92 13.90 2.45 7.32
CA LEU A 92 14.73 1.75 6.34
C LEU A 92 15.77 0.94 7.10
N LEU A 93 15.67 -0.39 7.07
CA LEU A 93 16.45 -1.30 7.90
C LEU A 93 17.70 -1.82 7.20
N ALA A 94 17.63 -1.94 5.86
CA ALA A 94 18.72 -2.47 5.07
C ALA A 94 18.69 -1.92 3.64
N PRO A 95 19.87 -1.73 3.00
CA PRO A 95 19.93 -1.32 1.60
C PRO A 95 19.43 -2.43 0.67
N VAL A 96 18.81 -2.01 -0.43
CA VAL A 96 18.34 -2.89 -1.51
C VAL A 96 19.04 -2.47 -2.79
N THR A 97 19.64 -3.41 -3.51
CA THR A 97 20.43 -3.14 -4.71
C THR A 97 19.85 -3.78 -5.98
N GLU A 98 19.07 -4.85 -5.81
CA GLU A 98 18.49 -5.62 -6.91
C GLU A 98 17.32 -6.49 -6.43
N GLY A 99 16.69 -7.21 -7.35
CA GLY A 99 15.64 -8.17 -7.08
C GLY A 99 14.26 -7.52 -6.99
N VAL A 100 13.35 -8.15 -6.26
CA VAL A 100 11.97 -7.71 -6.10
C VAL A 100 11.72 -7.26 -4.67
N LEU A 101 11.12 -6.09 -4.52
CA LEU A 101 10.50 -5.67 -3.27
C LEU A 101 9.09 -6.27 -3.16
N ARG A 102 8.76 -6.78 -2.00
CA ARG A 102 7.41 -7.22 -1.64
C ARG A 102 6.96 -6.47 -0.40
N GLY A 103 5.96 -5.62 -0.56
CA GLY A 103 5.31 -4.92 0.54
C GLY A 103 4.03 -5.63 0.95
N GLU A 104 3.82 -5.83 2.24
CA GLU A 104 2.61 -6.42 2.81
C GLU A 104 1.99 -5.44 3.81
N ALA A 105 0.77 -4.97 3.50
CA ALA A 105 -0.02 -4.10 4.37
C ALA A 105 -1.06 -4.91 5.13
N ASN A 106 -1.16 -4.66 6.43
CA ASN A 106 -2.15 -5.26 7.32
C ASN A 106 -2.83 -4.18 8.15
N ILE A 107 -4.16 -4.13 8.13
CA ILE A 107 -4.93 -3.26 9.01
C ILE A 107 -4.85 -3.81 10.43
N ILE A 108 -4.30 -3.02 11.36
CA ILE A 108 -4.15 -3.42 12.77
C ILE A 108 -5.19 -2.79 13.69
N ALA A 109 -5.82 -1.68 13.25
CA ALA A 109 -6.95 -1.06 13.92
C ALA A 109 -7.82 -0.34 12.90
N MET A 110 -9.14 -0.41 13.07
CA MET A 110 -10.10 0.28 12.21
C MET A 110 -11.30 0.74 13.02
N THR A 111 -11.67 2.00 12.85
CA THR A 111 -12.89 2.62 13.37
C THR A 111 -13.73 3.12 12.19
N ARG A 112 -14.90 3.75 12.46
CA ARG A 112 -15.69 4.37 11.39
C ARG A 112 -14.94 5.46 10.64
N GLY A 113 -14.06 6.19 11.29
CA GLY A 113 -13.41 7.39 10.72
C GLY A 113 -11.93 7.29 10.48
N THR A 114 -11.27 6.26 11.01
CA THR A 114 -9.81 6.10 10.93
C THR A 114 -9.40 4.64 10.85
N SER A 115 -8.24 4.40 10.27
CA SER A 115 -7.60 3.09 10.29
C SER A 115 -6.10 3.24 10.48
N VAL A 116 -5.51 2.32 11.24
CA VAL A 116 -4.06 2.18 11.40
C VAL A 116 -3.60 0.94 10.67
N VAL A 117 -2.57 1.09 9.86
CA VAL A 117 -2.03 0.02 9.01
C VAL A 117 -0.56 -0.17 9.31
N ARG A 118 -0.14 -1.41 9.45
CA ARG A 118 1.26 -1.81 9.46
C ARG A 118 1.66 -2.32 8.08
N ILE A 119 2.85 -1.95 7.63
CA ILE A 119 3.44 -2.41 6.37
C ILE A 119 4.85 -2.93 6.64
N ASP A 120 5.12 -4.16 6.22
CA ASP A 120 6.43 -4.76 6.21
C ASP A 120 6.89 -4.91 4.75
N VAL A 121 8.10 -4.45 4.43
CA VAL A 121 8.67 -4.57 3.08
C VAL A 121 9.88 -5.49 3.14
N THR A 122 9.89 -6.49 2.28
CA THR A 122 10.96 -7.48 2.17
C THR A 122 11.61 -7.43 0.79
N ASN A 123 12.88 -7.85 0.74
CA ASN A 123 13.61 -8.14 -0.48
C ASN A 123 14.13 -9.58 -0.36
N GLY A 124 13.49 -10.50 -1.08
CA GLY A 124 13.60 -11.92 -0.79
C GLY A 124 13.08 -12.22 0.63
N GLN A 125 13.90 -12.88 1.44
CA GLN A 125 13.55 -13.19 2.84
C GLN A 125 13.97 -12.10 3.84
N ARG A 126 14.69 -11.07 3.37
CA ARG A 126 15.21 -10.02 4.25
C ARG A 126 14.18 -8.90 4.42
N LEU A 127 13.85 -8.58 5.67
CA LEU A 127 13.06 -7.39 6.01
C LEU A 127 13.93 -6.14 5.79
N VAL A 128 13.50 -5.24 4.91
CA VAL A 128 14.25 -4.05 4.51
C VAL A 128 13.59 -2.74 4.93
N CYS A 129 12.28 -2.77 5.21
CA CYS A 129 11.56 -1.63 5.75
C CYS A 129 10.38 -2.09 6.61
N VAL A 130 10.13 -1.36 7.67
CA VAL A 130 8.88 -1.45 8.46
C VAL A 130 8.23 -0.08 8.50
N ALA A 131 6.91 -0.05 8.37
CA ALA A 131 6.15 1.19 8.42
C ALA A 131 4.84 1.02 9.18
N GLN A 132 4.33 2.12 9.70
CA GLN A 132 3.00 2.24 10.25
C GLN A 132 2.45 3.61 9.90
N GLY A 133 1.18 3.67 9.52
CA GLY A 133 0.52 4.92 9.20
C GLY A 133 -0.97 4.89 9.48
N THR A 134 -1.59 6.05 9.34
CA THR A 134 -3.01 6.29 9.61
C THR A 134 -3.70 6.81 8.37
N CYS A 135 -4.85 6.22 8.04
CA CYS A 135 -5.79 6.74 7.05
C CYS A 135 -7.04 7.29 7.72
N LEU A 136 -7.52 8.41 7.21
CA LEU A 136 -8.89 8.87 7.44
C LEU A 136 -9.83 8.18 6.46
N LEU A 137 -10.99 7.76 6.96
CA LEU A 137 -12.08 7.20 6.15
C LEU A 137 -13.19 8.24 6.06
N ARG A 138 -13.69 8.51 4.86
CA ARG A 138 -14.67 9.56 4.59
C ARG A 138 -15.83 9.04 3.77
N GLU A 139 -17.02 9.44 4.19
CA GLU A 139 -18.24 9.26 3.42
C GLU A 139 -18.24 10.14 2.15
N PRO A 140 -18.88 9.70 1.07
CA PRO A 140 -19.10 10.57 -0.08
C PRO A 140 -19.93 11.79 0.36
N LYS A 141 -19.61 12.96 -0.17
CA LYS A 141 -20.47 14.15 0.04
C LYS A 141 -21.85 13.87 -0.55
N PRO A 142 -22.95 14.30 0.11
CA PRO A 142 -24.27 14.30 -0.50
C PRO A 142 -24.19 15.00 -1.86
N LYS A 143 -24.82 14.42 -2.89
CA LYS A 143 -24.98 15.13 -4.15
C LYS A 143 -25.83 16.37 -3.86
N GLU A 144 -25.27 17.55 -4.05
CA GLU A 144 -26.06 18.77 -4.11
C GLU A 144 -27.04 18.59 -5.28
N GLY A 145 -28.35 18.58 -4.94
CA GLY A 145 -29.43 18.43 -5.90
C GLY A 145 -29.59 19.66 -6.79
#